data_6e9a43e7d1ade89755974abcb9367d6d
#
_entry.id   6e9a43e7d1ade89755974abcb9367d6d
#
_cell.length_a   1.000
_cell.length_b   1.000
_cell.length_c   1.000
_cell.angle_alpha   90.00
_cell.angle_beta   90.00
_cell.angle_gamma   90.00
#
_symmetry.space_group_name_H-M   'P 1'
#
loop_
_entity.id
_entity.type
_entity.pdbx_description
1 polymer ?
#
loop_
_entity_poly.entity_id
_entity_poly.type
_entity_poly.pdbx_seq_one_letter_code
_entity_poly.pdbx_strand_id
1 'polypeptide(L)'
;MRRWLLLSLLITYAASAQVSERDFLLGKRSDERLWWNLIRYELEVNIHPESKAIEGSNKIFFEVLKPNQTTLQIDLQYPMILDSVIDANGIKRGFTKNELAHYVTLDSGLKVDEQTSITAYFSGIPKEAENAPWDGGVVWTEDSNGDPFIATANQGIGSSIWWPNKDHSYDEPENGAQITLIVPEGLTAVSNGRLTAQKVENTKSHWTWEVKSPINNYAISFNVANYVSFGETYKGENGTLDLTYYVLPENLEVAKKQFQQTPKMLEAFEYWMGPYPFYQDGFKLVEVPYLGMEHQSAVTYGNGFENGYRGTDLSGTGHGLTFDFIIIHEAGHEWFANSITADDKADLWIQEGFTAYSESLYLDYHQSKQSGVEYVIGTRKRIQNKQPMVGPREVNYDAPGDIYYKGANILNMLRTIVDDDTQWRSLLSMLSSNLNRSRLPARWKTNLGNCTVLKY
;
A
#
# COMPACT_ATOMS: atom_id res chain seq x y z
N MET A 1 -16.49 -29.02 -63.02
CA MET A 1 -16.86 -28.22 -61.83
C MET A 1 -15.72 -28.26 -60.81
N ARG A 2 -14.86 -27.23 -60.75
CA ARG A 2 -13.76 -27.12 -59.78
C ARG A 2 -14.27 -26.33 -58.59
N ARG A 3 -14.37 -26.96 -57.40
CA ARG A 3 -14.64 -26.34 -56.12
C ARG A 3 -13.34 -25.69 -55.60
N TRP A 4 -13.28 -24.38 -55.45
CA TRP A 4 -12.25 -23.66 -54.75
C TRP A 4 -12.59 -23.66 -53.26
N LEU A 5 -11.76 -24.30 -52.43
CA LEU A 5 -11.75 -24.16 -50.98
C LEU A 5 -10.94 -22.92 -50.64
N LEU A 6 -11.61 -21.89 -50.19
CA LEU A 6 -10.99 -20.76 -49.53
C LEU A 6 -10.66 -21.15 -48.10
N LEU A 7 -9.39 -21.38 -47.81
CA LEU A 7 -8.84 -21.51 -46.46
C LEU A 7 -8.68 -20.10 -45.87
N SER A 8 -9.61 -19.67 -45.03
CA SER A 8 -9.46 -18.44 -44.23
C SER A 8 -8.53 -18.75 -43.06
N LEU A 9 -7.28 -18.27 -43.13
CA LEU A 9 -6.37 -18.19 -41.99
C LEU A 9 -6.92 -17.15 -40.99
N LEU A 10 -7.54 -17.64 -39.93
CA LEU A 10 -7.78 -16.82 -38.74
C LEU A 10 -6.45 -16.66 -38.02
N ILE A 11 -5.77 -15.54 -38.27
CA ILE A 11 -4.66 -15.07 -37.44
C ILE A 11 -5.28 -14.53 -36.16
N THR A 12 -5.33 -15.34 -35.12
CA THR A 12 -5.59 -14.86 -33.75
C THR A 12 -4.37 -14.07 -33.32
N TYR A 13 -4.45 -12.75 -33.42
CA TYR A 13 -3.55 -11.89 -32.67
C TYR A 13 -3.83 -12.12 -31.18
N ALA A 14 -2.98 -12.88 -30.53
CA ALA A 14 -2.83 -12.77 -29.09
C ALA A 14 -2.28 -11.37 -28.85
N ALA A 15 -3.13 -10.43 -28.44
CA ALA A 15 -2.69 -9.17 -27.90
C ALA A 15 -1.98 -9.49 -26.58
N SER A 16 -0.67 -9.72 -26.63
CA SER A 16 0.17 -9.56 -25.46
C SER A 16 0.00 -8.10 -25.09
N ALA A 17 -0.49 -7.79 -23.90
CA ALA A 17 -0.49 -6.44 -23.39
C ALA A 17 0.95 -5.90 -23.53
N GLN A 18 1.14 -4.96 -24.43
CA GLN A 18 2.46 -4.39 -24.68
C GLN A 18 2.76 -3.53 -23.47
N VAL A 19 3.81 -3.89 -22.71
CA VAL A 19 4.29 -3.11 -21.57
C VAL A 19 4.53 -1.67 -22.06
N SER A 20 3.87 -0.72 -21.42
CA SER A 20 4.05 0.70 -21.76
C SER A 20 5.40 1.21 -21.24
N GLU A 21 5.90 2.31 -21.83
CA GLU A 21 7.11 2.97 -21.33
C GLU A 21 6.93 3.40 -19.86
N ARG A 22 5.73 3.87 -19.50
CA ARG A 22 5.35 4.19 -18.12
C ARG A 22 5.53 2.99 -17.19
N ASP A 23 5.01 1.82 -17.57
CA ASP A 23 5.08 0.63 -16.72
C ASP A 23 6.51 0.09 -16.60
N PHE A 24 7.30 0.25 -17.64
CA PHE A 24 8.72 -0.05 -17.60
C PHE A 24 9.46 0.92 -16.67
N LEU A 25 9.21 2.23 -16.74
CA LEU A 25 9.85 3.23 -15.87
C LEU A 25 9.44 3.07 -14.39
N LEU A 26 8.18 2.71 -14.11
CA LEU A 26 7.73 2.43 -12.74
C LEU A 26 8.39 1.18 -12.15
N GLY A 27 8.49 0.10 -12.93
CA GLY A 27 8.99 -1.18 -12.43
C GLY A 27 10.52 -1.33 -12.45
N LYS A 28 11.23 -0.48 -13.20
CA LYS A 28 12.68 -0.63 -13.39
C LYS A 28 13.48 -0.12 -12.21
N ARG A 29 14.45 -0.91 -11.76
CA ARG A 29 15.53 -0.49 -10.85
C ARG A 29 16.63 0.18 -11.66
N SER A 30 16.44 1.45 -12.05
CA SER A 30 17.40 2.21 -12.84
C SER A 30 18.67 2.54 -12.05
N ASP A 31 19.76 2.84 -12.74
CA ASP A 31 21.01 3.28 -12.08
C ASP A 31 20.79 4.59 -11.30
N GLU A 32 19.91 5.46 -11.78
CA GLU A 32 19.54 6.74 -11.16
C GLU A 32 18.72 6.57 -9.87
N ARG A 33 18.12 5.38 -9.63
CA ARG A 33 17.50 4.99 -8.37
C ARG A 33 18.42 4.21 -7.45
N LEU A 34 19.33 3.38 -7.97
CA LEU A 34 20.11 2.39 -7.21
C LEU A 34 21.37 2.96 -6.52
N TRP A 35 21.74 4.22 -6.75
CA TRP A 35 22.94 4.80 -6.15
C TRP A 35 22.67 5.51 -4.82
N TRP A 36 21.43 5.64 -4.42
CA TRP A 36 21.00 6.28 -3.19
C TRP A 36 19.96 5.45 -2.46
N ASN A 37 19.97 5.54 -1.13
CA ASN A 37 19.03 4.90 -0.21
C ASN A 37 18.11 5.95 0.39
N LEU A 38 16.82 5.66 0.44
CA LEU A 38 15.81 6.54 0.97
C LEU A 38 15.80 6.48 2.51
N ILE A 39 15.94 7.62 3.17
CA ILE A 39 16.00 7.69 4.63
C ILE A 39 14.67 8.16 5.22
N ARG A 40 14.07 9.25 4.68
CA ARG A 40 12.88 9.85 5.23
C ARG A 40 12.20 10.75 4.22
N TYR A 41 10.89 10.90 4.36
CA TYR A 41 10.09 11.94 3.72
C TYR A 41 9.58 12.97 4.73
N GLU A 42 9.56 14.25 4.34
CA GLU A 42 8.79 15.31 4.97
C GLU A 42 7.88 15.91 3.89
N LEU A 43 6.63 15.46 3.89
CA LEU A 43 5.63 15.78 2.87
C LEU A 43 4.64 16.81 3.44
N GLU A 44 4.47 17.93 2.75
CA GLU A 44 3.43 18.91 3.03
C GLU A 44 2.54 19.07 1.81
N VAL A 45 1.23 18.97 1.99
CA VAL A 45 0.24 19.00 0.90
C VAL A 45 -0.94 19.87 1.27
N ASN A 46 -1.19 20.88 0.45
CA ASN A 46 -2.39 21.72 0.51
C ASN A 46 -3.42 21.16 -0.48
N ILE A 47 -4.58 20.77 0.03
CA ILE A 47 -5.64 20.11 -0.73
C ILE A 47 -6.79 21.10 -0.94
N HIS A 48 -7.19 21.27 -2.19
CA HIS A 48 -8.24 22.17 -2.63
C HIS A 48 -9.44 21.38 -3.16
N PRO A 49 -10.42 21.01 -2.33
CA PRO A 49 -11.54 20.16 -2.73
C PRO A 49 -12.33 20.70 -3.91
N GLU A 50 -12.64 22.00 -3.93
CA GLU A 50 -13.46 22.63 -4.96
C GLU A 50 -12.85 22.55 -6.39
N SER A 51 -11.53 22.66 -6.47
CA SER A 51 -10.80 22.60 -7.75
C SER A 51 -10.20 21.24 -8.04
N LYS A 52 -10.32 20.27 -7.10
CA LYS A 52 -9.67 18.95 -7.14
C LYS A 52 -8.14 19.05 -7.32
N ALA A 53 -7.55 20.17 -6.90
CA ALA A 53 -6.13 20.45 -7.05
C ALA A 53 -5.39 20.22 -5.75
N ILE A 54 -4.11 19.89 -5.87
CA ILE A 54 -3.17 19.82 -4.75
C ILE A 54 -1.89 20.57 -5.11
N GLU A 55 -1.24 21.12 -4.12
CA GLU A 55 0.09 21.70 -4.21
C GLU A 55 0.88 21.41 -2.95
N GLY A 56 2.19 21.34 -3.04
CA GLY A 56 2.97 21.04 -1.86
C GLY A 56 4.45 20.90 -2.11
N SER A 57 5.10 20.31 -1.13
CA SER A 57 6.53 19.97 -1.19
C SER A 57 6.80 18.63 -0.54
N ASN A 58 7.76 17.91 -1.07
CA ASN A 58 8.31 16.73 -0.44
C ASN A 58 9.82 16.92 -0.25
N LYS A 59 10.28 16.94 1.00
CA LYS A 59 11.71 16.89 1.31
C LYS A 59 12.12 15.43 1.46
N ILE A 60 13.01 15.00 0.58
CA ILE A 60 13.50 13.64 0.42
C ILE A 60 14.91 13.56 1.00
N PHE A 61 15.06 12.89 2.15
CA PHE A 61 16.36 12.63 2.76
C PHE A 61 16.89 11.29 2.25
N PHE A 62 18.14 11.29 1.84
CA PHE A 62 18.77 10.09 1.28
C PHE A 62 20.23 9.96 1.67
N GLU A 63 20.74 8.74 1.59
CA GLU A 63 22.14 8.37 1.78
C GLU A 63 22.75 7.89 0.47
N VAL A 64 23.96 8.31 0.21
CA VAL A 64 24.70 7.96 -1.00
C VAL A 64 25.30 6.57 -0.88
N LEU A 65 24.91 5.66 -1.77
CA LEU A 65 25.40 4.27 -1.80
C LEU A 65 26.56 4.06 -2.79
N LYS A 66 26.62 4.87 -3.87
CA LYS A 66 27.65 4.75 -4.92
C LYS A 66 28.27 6.12 -5.22
N PRO A 67 29.59 6.24 -5.30
CA PRO A 67 30.26 7.52 -5.56
C PRO A 67 30.09 7.96 -7.02
N ASN A 68 30.37 9.24 -7.27
CA ASN A 68 30.44 9.84 -8.60
C ASN A 68 29.10 9.81 -9.40
N GLN A 69 27.97 9.72 -8.70
CA GLN A 69 26.64 9.87 -9.30
C GLN A 69 26.18 11.32 -9.17
N THR A 70 25.55 11.82 -10.20
CA THR A 70 25.05 13.20 -10.25
C THR A 70 23.57 13.30 -10.67
N THR A 71 22.97 12.19 -11.09
CA THR A 71 21.59 12.15 -11.55
C THR A 71 20.75 11.32 -10.61
N LEU A 72 19.74 11.93 -10.00
CA LEU A 72 18.81 11.29 -9.08
C LEU A 72 17.43 11.23 -9.73
N GLN A 73 16.83 10.05 -9.80
CA GLN A 73 15.47 9.89 -10.32
C GLN A 73 14.46 10.01 -9.18
N ILE A 74 13.46 10.91 -9.38
CA ILE A 74 12.19 10.94 -8.66
C ILE A 74 11.06 10.83 -9.67
N ASP A 75 9.92 10.33 -9.22
CA ASP A 75 8.79 10.06 -10.10
C ASP A 75 7.62 10.96 -9.74
N LEU A 76 6.95 11.50 -10.76
CA LEU A 76 5.71 12.26 -10.66
C LEU A 76 4.93 12.14 -11.96
N GLN A 77 3.74 11.54 -11.91
CA GLN A 77 2.95 11.25 -13.10
C GLN A 77 2.14 12.46 -13.54
N TYR A 78 1.99 12.58 -14.86
CA TYR A 78 1.02 13.52 -15.44
C TYR A 78 -0.40 13.18 -14.93
N PRO A 79 -1.25 14.16 -14.61
CA PRO A 79 -1.13 15.59 -14.92
C PRO A 79 -0.46 16.44 -13.83
N MET A 80 0.15 15.83 -12.80
CA MET A 80 0.92 16.56 -11.81
C MET A 80 2.19 17.19 -12.43
N ILE A 81 2.63 18.30 -11.86
CA ILE A 81 3.77 19.10 -12.34
C ILE A 81 4.82 19.17 -11.23
N LEU A 82 6.07 18.87 -11.56
CA LEU A 82 7.23 19.16 -10.72
C LEU A 82 7.65 20.61 -11.00
N ASP A 83 7.37 21.52 -10.08
CA ASP A 83 7.58 22.96 -10.25
C ASP A 83 9.05 23.34 -10.09
N SER A 84 9.71 22.78 -9.07
CA SER A 84 11.14 22.99 -8.83
C SER A 84 11.70 21.97 -7.86
N VAL A 85 13.03 21.82 -7.89
CA VAL A 85 13.80 21.04 -6.93
C VAL A 85 14.87 21.93 -6.33
N ILE A 86 15.00 21.91 -5.00
CA ILE A 86 16.00 22.65 -4.22
C ILE A 86 16.82 21.64 -3.41
N ASP A 87 18.13 21.73 -3.43
CA ASP A 87 19.01 20.87 -2.63
C ASP A 87 19.12 21.33 -1.17
N ALA A 88 19.88 20.58 -0.36
CA ALA A 88 20.11 20.85 1.04
C ALA A 88 20.79 22.20 1.31
N ASN A 89 21.47 22.79 0.32
CA ASN A 89 22.14 24.08 0.41
C ASN A 89 21.26 25.25 -0.05
N GLY A 90 20.00 25.00 -0.38
CA GLY A 90 19.08 26.00 -0.91
C GLY A 90 19.27 26.33 -2.39
N ILE A 91 20.06 25.54 -3.12
CA ILE A 91 20.34 25.77 -4.54
C ILE A 91 19.27 25.08 -5.41
N LYS A 92 18.66 25.84 -6.31
CA LYS A 92 17.71 25.30 -7.28
C LYS A 92 18.44 24.40 -8.29
N ARG A 93 17.96 23.16 -8.42
CA ARG A 93 18.52 22.14 -9.31
C ARG A 93 17.70 22.01 -10.57
N GLY A 94 18.40 21.82 -11.70
CA GLY A 94 17.79 21.48 -12.96
C GLY A 94 17.36 20.01 -13.00
N PHE A 95 16.33 19.72 -13.77
CA PHE A 95 15.91 18.35 -14.06
C PHE A 95 15.45 18.21 -15.50
N THR A 96 15.55 16.99 -16.02
CA THR A 96 14.92 16.57 -17.27
C THR A 96 13.80 15.58 -16.98
N LYS A 97 12.87 15.43 -17.90
CA LYS A 97 11.69 14.56 -17.73
C LYS A 97 11.61 13.54 -18.87
N ASN A 98 11.30 12.30 -18.52
CA ASN A 98 10.85 11.27 -19.43
C ASN A 98 9.62 10.59 -18.83
N GLU A 99 8.43 10.74 -19.45
CA GLU A 99 7.15 10.27 -18.91
C GLU A 99 6.96 10.72 -17.44
N LEU A 100 6.91 9.78 -16.50
CA LEU A 100 6.78 10.05 -15.07
C LEU A 100 8.14 10.31 -14.37
N ALA A 101 9.25 9.89 -14.97
CA ALA A 101 10.55 9.99 -14.37
C ALA A 101 11.14 11.40 -14.53
N HIS A 102 11.57 12.01 -13.43
CA HIS A 102 12.25 13.28 -13.39
C HIS A 102 13.70 13.03 -12.91
N TYR A 103 14.65 13.38 -13.74
CA TYR A 103 16.09 13.19 -13.53
C TYR A 103 16.70 14.48 -13.03
N VAL A 104 16.87 14.59 -11.71
CA VAL A 104 17.42 15.78 -11.05
C VAL A 104 18.93 15.74 -11.11
N THR A 105 19.56 16.84 -11.56
CA THR A 105 21.02 16.96 -11.62
C THR A 105 21.55 17.56 -10.33
N LEU A 106 22.38 16.81 -9.63
CA LEU A 106 23.11 17.23 -8.41
C LEU A 106 24.57 17.57 -8.73
N ASP A 107 25.26 18.25 -7.81
CA ASP A 107 26.68 18.50 -7.95
C ASP A 107 27.50 17.20 -7.84
N SER A 108 28.64 17.19 -8.49
CA SER A 108 29.65 16.13 -8.32
C SER A 108 30.31 16.25 -6.94
N GLY A 109 30.67 15.10 -6.36
CA GLY A 109 31.48 15.08 -5.14
C GLY A 109 30.78 14.57 -3.89
N LEU A 110 29.52 14.13 -4.01
CA LEU A 110 28.84 13.38 -2.95
C LEU A 110 29.63 12.08 -2.65
N LYS A 111 29.82 11.80 -1.36
CA LYS A 111 30.60 10.65 -0.89
C LYS A 111 29.70 9.53 -0.47
N VAL A 112 30.16 8.30 -0.56
CA VAL A 112 29.47 7.14 0.01
C VAL A 112 29.24 7.37 1.51
N ASP A 113 28.07 6.94 2.01
CA ASP A 113 27.58 7.12 3.37
C ASP A 113 27.25 8.61 3.73
N GLU A 114 27.36 9.53 2.77
CA GLU A 114 26.92 10.91 2.98
C GLU A 114 25.37 10.99 2.94
N GLN A 115 24.80 11.63 3.97
CA GLN A 115 23.37 11.90 4.04
C GLN A 115 23.08 13.35 3.64
N THR A 116 22.12 13.53 2.76
CA THR A 116 21.70 14.84 2.25
C THR A 116 20.21 14.83 1.91
N SER A 117 19.71 15.91 1.31
CA SER A 117 18.30 15.99 0.93
C SER A 117 18.07 16.84 -0.32
N ILE A 118 16.95 16.62 -0.96
CA ILE A 118 16.34 17.53 -1.91
C ILE A 118 14.91 17.85 -1.47
N THR A 119 14.40 19.01 -1.83
CA THR A 119 12.99 19.38 -1.68
C THR A 119 12.37 19.55 -3.05
N ALA A 120 11.40 18.72 -3.38
CA ALA A 120 10.65 18.74 -4.62
C ALA A 120 9.31 19.48 -4.38
N TYR A 121 9.11 20.60 -5.06
CA TYR A 121 7.86 21.37 -5.05
C TYR A 121 7.00 20.93 -6.23
N PHE A 122 5.71 20.78 -5.99
CA PHE A 122 4.80 20.22 -6.99
C PHE A 122 3.40 20.82 -6.87
N SER A 123 2.67 20.78 -7.98
CA SER A 123 1.29 21.23 -8.06
C SER A 123 0.53 20.51 -9.19
N GLY A 124 -0.79 20.56 -9.15
CA GLY A 124 -1.64 20.08 -10.22
C GLY A 124 -2.95 19.45 -9.76
N ILE A 125 -3.65 18.86 -10.71
CA ILE A 125 -4.86 18.07 -10.47
C ILE A 125 -4.46 16.59 -10.63
N PRO A 126 -4.38 15.79 -9.54
CA PRO A 126 -3.99 14.40 -9.65
C PRO A 126 -5.02 13.59 -10.45
N LYS A 127 -4.59 12.45 -10.99
CA LYS A 127 -5.50 11.55 -11.69
C LYS A 127 -6.66 11.18 -10.77
N GLU A 128 -7.90 11.41 -11.26
CA GLU A 128 -9.11 10.97 -10.58
C GLU A 128 -9.31 9.46 -10.82
N ALA A 129 -9.67 8.72 -9.78
CA ALA A 129 -10.02 7.32 -9.90
C ALA A 129 -11.46 7.20 -10.45
N GLU A 130 -11.65 6.34 -11.45
CA GLU A 130 -12.95 6.03 -12.03
C GLU A 130 -13.62 4.83 -11.34
N ASN A 131 -12.81 3.90 -10.86
CA ASN A 131 -13.25 2.66 -10.24
C ASN A 131 -12.33 2.25 -9.08
N ALA A 132 -12.18 3.15 -8.10
CA ALA A 132 -11.34 2.90 -6.93
C ALA A 132 -11.77 1.66 -6.12
N PRO A 133 -10.82 0.90 -5.54
CA PRO A 133 -9.38 1.12 -5.56
C PRO A 133 -8.66 0.56 -6.81
N TRP A 134 -9.34 -0.21 -7.67
CA TRP A 134 -8.72 -1.06 -8.70
C TRP A 134 -7.95 -0.32 -9.80
N ASP A 135 -8.42 0.86 -10.23
CA ASP A 135 -7.72 1.66 -11.24
C ASP A 135 -6.76 2.69 -10.63
N GLY A 136 -6.87 2.93 -9.34
CA GLY A 136 -6.05 3.88 -8.60
C GLY A 136 -6.25 5.34 -8.99
N GLY A 137 -5.95 6.23 -8.07
CA GLY A 137 -6.11 7.67 -8.23
C GLY A 137 -6.60 8.36 -6.96
N VAL A 138 -7.06 9.58 -7.09
CA VAL A 138 -7.74 10.31 -6.01
C VAL A 138 -9.24 10.27 -6.27
N VAL A 139 -10.01 9.85 -5.27
CA VAL A 139 -11.47 9.92 -5.30
C VAL A 139 -11.89 11.27 -4.75
N TRP A 140 -12.65 12.01 -5.54
CA TRP A 140 -13.22 13.29 -5.19
C TRP A 140 -14.73 13.17 -5.21
N THR A 141 -15.34 13.03 -4.04
CA THR A 141 -16.81 12.94 -3.92
C THR A 141 -17.28 13.72 -2.70
N GLU A 142 -18.55 13.67 -2.41
CA GLU A 142 -19.21 14.31 -1.29
C GLU A 142 -19.92 13.26 -0.44
N ASP A 143 -20.07 13.53 0.85
CA ASP A 143 -20.90 12.75 1.76
C ASP A 143 -22.39 13.05 1.54
N SER A 144 -23.25 12.45 2.37
CA SER A 144 -24.72 12.65 2.28
C SER A 144 -25.18 14.09 2.58
N ASN A 145 -24.31 14.92 3.17
CA ASN A 145 -24.57 16.32 3.49
C ASN A 145 -24.03 17.29 2.45
N GLY A 146 -23.27 16.79 1.48
CA GLY A 146 -22.58 17.59 0.47
C GLY A 146 -21.19 18.09 0.91
N ASP A 147 -20.65 17.56 2.01
CA ASP A 147 -19.29 17.87 2.47
C ASP A 147 -18.28 17.03 1.68
N PRO A 148 -17.05 17.54 1.43
CA PRO A 148 -16.02 16.78 0.74
C PRO A 148 -15.72 15.43 1.39
N PHE A 149 -15.68 14.36 0.59
CA PHE A 149 -15.30 13.02 0.99
C PHE A 149 -14.26 12.49 0.00
N ILE A 150 -12.97 12.63 0.36
CA ILE A 150 -11.84 12.50 -0.55
C ILE A 150 -10.87 11.46 0.00
N ALA A 151 -10.34 10.59 -0.86
CA ALA A 151 -9.36 9.59 -0.47
C ALA A 151 -8.44 9.21 -1.63
N THR A 152 -7.24 8.72 -1.31
CA THR A 152 -6.28 8.19 -2.29
C THR A 152 -6.34 6.67 -2.36
N ALA A 153 -6.05 6.10 -3.55
CA ALA A 153 -5.82 4.68 -3.75
C ALA A 153 -4.63 4.52 -4.72
N ASN A 154 -3.51 3.98 -4.25
CA ASN A 154 -2.25 4.05 -4.98
C ASN A 154 -1.71 2.69 -5.43
N GLN A 155 -2.22 1.57 -4.93
CA GLN A 155 -1.76 0.25 -5.34
C GLN A 155 -1.93 0.08 -6.86
N GLY A 156 -0.96 -0.52 -7.51
CA GLY A 156 -0.98 -0.73 -8.96
C GLY A 156 -0.56 0.48 -9.78
N ILE A 157 -1.15 1.64 -9.55
CA ILE A 157 -0.85 2.85 -10.34
C ILE A 157 0.42 3.56 -9.88
N GLY A 158 0.81 3.41 -8.61
CA GLY A 158 1.93 4.11 -7.98
C GLY A 158 1.54 5.39 -7.27
N SER A 159 2.26 5.73 -6.20
CA SER A 159 2.01 6.93 -5.39
C SER A 159 2.40 8.23 -6.10
N SER A 160 3.26 8.16 -7.09
CA SER A 160 3.66 9.32 -7.91
C SER A 160 2.52 9.94 -8.73
N ILE A 161 1.30 9.39 -8.65
CA ILE A 161 0.10 10.03 -9.22
C ILE A 161 -0.28 11.35 -8.53
N TRP A 162 0.16 11.57 -7.27
CA TRP A 162 -0.22 12.76 -6.54
C TRP A 162 0.93 13.47 -5.82
N TRP A 163 2.10 12.83 -5.63
CA TRP A 163 3.26 13.46 -4.98
C TRP A 163 4.59 12.91 -5.53
N PRO A 164 5.65 13.75 -5.61
CA PRO A 164 6.96 13.33 -6.13
C PRO A 164 7.69 12.48 -5.10
N ASN A 165 8.09 11.26 -5.48
CA ASN A 165 8.79 10.32 -4.60
C ASN A 165 9.65 9.33 -5.39
N LYS A 166 10.31 8.41 -4.69
CA LYS A 166 10.99 7.26 -5.28
C LYS A 166 9.99 6.12 -5.44
N ASP A 167 9.18 6.14 -6.49
CA ASP A 167 8.02 5.27 -6.67
C ASP A 167 8.41 3.84 -7.06
N HIS A 168 8.98 3.10 -6.12
CA HIS A 168 9.32 1.70 -6.28
C HIS A 168 9.36 0.99 -4.92
N SER A 169 8.82 -0.23 -4.87
CA SER A 169 8.65 -1.00 -3.63
C SER A 169 9.96 -1.55 -3.02
N TYR A 170 11.08 -1.53 -3.76
CA TYR A 170 12.34 -2.07 -3.23
C TYR A 170 12.99 -1.19 -2.15
N ASP A 171 12.60 0.08 -2.03
CA ASP A 171 13.22 1.04 -1.12
C ASP A 171 12.15 1.82 -0.36
N GLU A 172 12.22 1.74 0.95
CA GLU A 172 11.31 2.38 1.88
C GLU A 172 12.09 3.34 2.77
N PRO A 173 11.53 4.51 3.16
CA PRO A 173 12.21 5.45 4.04
C PRO A 173 12.48 4.79 5.41
N GLU A 174 13.76 4.56 5.74
CA GLU A 174 14.17 3.84 6.97
C GLU A 174 13.67 4.51 8.25
N ASN A 175 13.58 5.85 8.22
CA ASN A 175 13.12 6.68 9.34
C ASN A 175 11.69 7.21 9.13
N GLY A 176 10.88 6.48 8.34
CA GLY A 176 9.48 6.77 8.11
C GLY A 176 9.22 8.10 7.40
N ALA A 177 8.14 8.77 7.78
CA ALA A 177 7.71 9.99 7.13
C ALA A 177 6.97 10.93 8.09
N GLN A 178 7.12 12.23 7.88
CA GLN A 178 6.21 13.24 8.40
C GLN A 178 5.29 13.70 7.26
N ILE A 179 3.99 13.74 7.53
CA ILE A 179 2.97 14.08 6.53
C ILE A 179 2.10 15.20 7.11
N THR A 180 2.17 16.39 6.51
CA THR A 180 1.32 17.52 6.89
C THR A 180 0.29 17.75 5.79
N LEU A 181 -0.97 17.57 6.14
CA LEU A 181 -2.11 17.82 5.27
C LEU A 181 -2.78 19.13 5.63
N ILE A 182 -2.96 20.01 4.66
CA ILE A 182 -3.57 21.31 4.81
C ILE A 182 -4.89 21.32 4.03
N VAL A 183 -6.00 21.53 4.74
CA VAL A 183 -7.36 21.47 4.18
C VAL A 183 -8.16 22.69 4.62
N PRO A 184 -9.29 23.01 3.99
CA PRO A 184 -10.22 24.02 4.49
C PRO A 184 -10.61 23.76 5.95
N GLU A 185 -10.80 24.86 6.72
CA GLU A 185 -11.25 24.78 8.12
C GLU A 185 -12.58 24.02 8.22
N GLY A 186 -12.70 23.16 9.24
CA GLY A 186 -13.88 22.28 9.43
C GLY A 186 -13.69 20.87 8.92
N LEU A 187 -12.74 20.63 7.99
CA LEU A 187 -12.42 19.28 7.52
C LEU A 187 -11.33 18.63 8.37
N THR A 188 -11.46 17.34 8.54
CA THR A 188 -10.44 16.47 9.14
C THR A 188 -9.65 15.77 8.04
N ALA A 189 -8.32 15.85 8.14
CA ALA A 189 -7.43 15.17 7.21
C ALA A 189 -6.63 14.08 7.94
N VAL A 190 -6.79 12.83 7.51
CA VAL A 190 -6.20 11.63 8.13
C VAL A 190 -5.16 11.01 7.22
N SER A 191 -4.01 10.64 7.81
CA SER A 191 -2.93 9.93 7.13
C SER A 191 -2.36 8.81 8.00
N ASN A 192 -1.24 8.24 7.56
CA ASN A 192 -0.52 7.16 8.22
C ASN A 192 0.14 7.62 9.54
N GLY A 193 0.47 6.70 10.42
CA GLY A 193 1.17 7.00 11.68
C GLY A 193 0.30 7.66 12.74
N ARG A 194 0.91 8.47 13.61
CA ARG A 194 0.23 9.16 14.71
C ARG A 194 0.07 10.64 14.45
N LEU A 195 -1.08 11.21 14.83
CA LEU A 195 -1.27 12.65 14.83
C LEU A 195 -0.35 13.28 15.88
N THR A 196 0.55 14.15 15.45
CA THR A 196 1.53 14.83 16.31
C THR A 196 1.24 16.31 16.51
N ALA A 197 0.57 16.94 15.54
CA ALA A 197 0.15 18.33 15.66
C ALA A 197 -1.12 18.60 14.86
N GLN A 198 -1.94 19.50 15.39
CA GLN A 198 -3.10 20.06 14.72
C GLN A 198 -3.16 21.56 15.02
N LYS A 199 -3.34 22.37 14.00
CA LYS A 199 -3.55 23.82 14.16
C LYS A 199 -4.50 24.35 13.10
N VAL A 200 -5.17 25.46 13.42
CA VAL A 200 -5.92 26.24 12.43
C VAL A 200 -5.17 27.53 12.19
N GLU A 201 -4.93 27.87 10.96
CA GLU A 201 -4.23 29.07 10.53
C GLU A 201 -4.79 29.56 9.19
N ASN A 202 -5.15 30.86 9.11
CA ASN A 202 -5.67 31.47 7.87
C ASN A 202 -6.83 30.67 7.21
N THR A 203 -7.83 30.29 7.99
CA THR A 203 -9.01 29.49 7.55
C THR A 203 -8.68 28.11 6.99
N LYS A 204 -7.53 27.57 7.35
CA LYS A 204 -7.10 26.21 6.99
C LYS A 204 -6.74 25.41 8.24
N SER A 205 -7.11 24.14 8.23
CA SER A 205 -6.71 23.15 9.23
C SER A 205 -5.45 22.43 8.75
N HIS A 206 -4.41 22.41 9.59
CA HIS A 206 -3.17 21.68 9.35
C HIS A 206 -3.15 20.46 10.25
N TRP A 207 -2.95 19.29 9.66
CA TRP A 207 -2.89 17.99 10.34
C TRP A 207 -1.54 17.36 10.08
N THR A 208 -0.68 17.27 11.11
CA THR A 208 0.66 16.69 10.98
C THR A 208 0.70 15.29 11.59
N TRP A 209 1.02 14.33 10.77
CA TRP A 209 1.14 12.92 11.10
C TRP A 209 2.59 12.47 11.05
N GLU A 210 2.98 11.58 11.96
CA GLU A 210 4.33 11.03 12.05
C GLU A 210 4.27 9.51 11.93
N VAL A 211 4.93 8.97 10.91
CA VAL A 211 5.21 7.55 10.73
C VAL A 211 6.65 7.31 11.17
N LYS A 212 6.86 6.42 12.12
CA LYS A 212 8.20 6.08 12.65
C LYS A 212 8.78 4.82 12.02
N SER A 213 7.92 3.91 11.59
CA SER A 213 8.33 2.70 10.91
C SER A 213 8.63 2.99 9.44
N PRO A 214 9.48 2.21 8.78
CA PRO A 214 9.55 2.23 7.33
C PRO A 214 8.17 2.03 6.71
N ILE A 215 7.90 2.74 5.62
CA ILE A 215 6.60 2.70 4.96
C ILE A 215 6.78 2.66 3.44
N ASN A 216 6.11 1.73 2.77
CA ASN A 216 6.14 1.72 1.31
C ASN A 216 5.46 2.98 0.74
N ASN A 217 6.01 3.50 -0.35
CA ASN A 217 5.52 4.74 -0.96
C ASN A 217 4.04 4.68 -1.31
N TYR A 218 3.54 3.54 -1.84
CA TYR A 218 2.14 3.41 -2.21
C TYR A 218 1.19 3.41 -1.02
N ALA A 219 1.68 3.05 0.17
CA ALA A 219 0.88 3.04 1.40
C ALA A 219 0.70 4.44 2.00
N ILE A 220 1.52 5.43 1.62
CA ILE A 220 1.33 6.83 2.05
C ILE A 220 0.07 7.39 1.39
N SER A 221 -0.89 7.83 2.21
CA SER A 221 -2.21 8.21 1.78
C SER A 221 -2.71 9.48 2.48
N PHE A 222 -3.69 10.12 1.88
CA PHE A 222 -4.52 11.09 2.56
C PHE A 222 -6.01 10.76 2.42
N ASN A 223 -6.77 11.07 3.47
CA ASN A 223 -8.21 10.92 3.51
C ASN A 223 -8.78 12.18 4.14
N VAL A 224 -9.75 12.82 3.51
CA VAL A 224 -10.31 14.11 3.93
C VAL A 224 -11.83 14.04 3.93
N ALA A 225 -12.44 14.32 5.07
CA ALA A 225 -13.90 14.44 5.19
C ALA A 225 -14.27 15.22 6.46
N ASN A 226 -15.54 15.38 6.70
CA ASN A 226 -16.08 15.84 7.97
C ASN A 226 -16.09 14.68 8.99
N TYR A 227 -14.93 14.05 9.23
CA TYR A 227 -14.83 12.88 10.09
C TYR A 227 -15.08 13.20 11.56
N VAL A 228 -15.79 12.29 12.23
CA VAL A 228 -15.74 12.09 13.67
C VAL A 228 -14.82 10.91 13.98
N SER A 229 -14.26 10.89 15.19
CA SER A 229 -13.38 9.81 15.60
C SER A 229 -13.79 9.21 16.95
N PHE A 230 -13.51 7.92 17.09
CA PHE A 230 -13.56 7.19 18.36
C PHE A 230 -12.41 6.18 18.39
N GLY A 231 -12.15 5.58 19.53
CA GLY A 231 -11.06 4.63 19.63
C GLY A 231 -11.12 3.80 20.89
N GLU A 232 -10.20 2.85 20.96
CA GLU A 232 -10.00 1.96 22.08
C GLU A 232 -8.52 1.57 22.18
N THR A 233 -8.16 0.79 23.20
CA THR A 233 -6.81 0.25 23.33
C THR A 233 -6.85 -1.26 23.29
N TYR A 234 -5.92 -1.86 22.57
CA TYR A 234 -5.70 -3.29 22.49
C TYR A 234 -4.44 -3.69 23.28
N LYS A 235 -4.53 -4.71 24.10
CA LYS A 235 -3.38 -5.31 24.81
C LYS A 235 -2.87 -6.48 23.99
N GLY A 236 -1.87 -6.21 23.17
CA GLY A 236 -1.28 -7.22 22.31
C GLY A 236 0.09 -7.72 22.81
N GLU A 237 0.80 -8.49 21.97
CA GLU A 237 2.04 -9.17 22.32
C GLU A 237 3.18 -8.19 22.65
N ASN A 238 3.26 -7.01 22.00
CA ASN A 238 4.29 -5.99 22.24
C ASN A 238 3.81 -4.81 23.10
N GLY A 239 2.75 -5.00 23.89
CA GLY A 239 2.24 -4.00 24.81
C GLY A 239 0.88 -3.44 24.40
N THR A 240 0.65 -2.16 24.67
CA THR A 240 -0.63 -1.51 24.37
C THR A 240 -0.58 -0.84 23.00
N LEU A 241 -1.56 -1.14 22.16
CA LEU A 241 -1.77 -0.55 20.84
C LEU A 241 -3.01 0.35 20.89
N ASP A 242 -2.89 1.59 20.43
CA ASP A 242 -4.03 2.47 20.25
C ASP A 242 -4.72 2.16 18.93
N LEU A 243 -6.03 1.93 18.99
CA LEU A 243 -6.90 1.76 17.84
C LEU A 243 -7.74 3.03 17.70
N THR A 244 -7.68 3.69 16.55
CA THR A 244 -8.44 4.92 16.28
C THR A 244 -9.24 4.75 15.00
N TYR A 245 -10.48 5.16 15.03
CA TYR A 245 -11.42 4.99 13.95
C TYR A 245 -11.94 6.36 13.50
N TYR A 246 -11.87 6.64 12.21
CA TYR A 246 -12.38 7.85 11.58
C TYR A 246 -13.51 7.48 10.64
N VAL A 247 -14.69 8.04 10.90
CA VAL A 247 -15.90 7.72 10.14
C VAL A 247 -16.73 8.97 9.90
N LEU A 248 -17.62 8.92 8.91
CA LEU A 248 -18.62 9.99 8.73
C LEU A 248 -19.58 10.04 9.93
N PRO A 249 -20.05 11.21 10.35
CA PRO A 249 -20.91 11.37 11.52
C PRO A 249 -22.15 10.47 11.51
N GLU A 250 -22.79 10.31 10.35
CA GLU A 250 -23.98 9.48 10.16
C GLU A 250 -23.71 7.98 10.37
N ASN A 251 -22.46 7.55 10.20
CA ASN A 251 -22.07 6.13 10.32
C ASN A 251 -21.47 5.78 11.70
N LEU A 252 -21.38 6.75 12.63
CA LEU A 252 -20.70 6.56 13.92
C LEU A 252 -21.23 5.36 14.72
N GLU A 253 -22.53 5.19 14.83
CA GLU A 253 -23.12 4.15 15.68
C GLU A 253 -23.02 2.74 15.04
N VAL A 254 -23.15 2.65 13.72
CA VAL A 254 -22.96 1.37 13.03
C VAL A 254 -21.47 0.99 13.01
N ALA A 255 -20.57 1.95 12.85
CA ALA A 255 -19.14 1.75 12.91
C ALA A 255 -18.67 1.25 14.28
N LYS A 256 -19.13 1.85 15.38
CA LYS A 256 -18.85 1.38 16.75
C LYS A 256 -19.19 -0.10 16.95
N LYS A 257 -20.24 -0.58 16.32
CA LYS A 257 -20.64 -1.98 16.38
C LYS A 257 -19.76 -2.85 15.49
N GLN A 258 -19.53 -2.44 14.24
CA GLN A 258 -18.83 -3.24 13.25
C GLN A 258 -17.34 -3.37 13.59
N PHE A 259 -16.72 -2.27 14.04
CA PHE A 259 -15.28 -2.23 14.32
C PHE A 259 -14.88 -2.95 15.61
N GLN A 260 -15.83 -3.49 16.39
CA GLN A 260 -15.54 -4.46 17.45
C GLN A 260 -14.83 -5.74 16.91
N GLN A 261 -14.80 -5.92 15.61
CA GLN A 261 -14.05 -6.99 14.97
C GLN A 261 -12.53 -6.70 14.93
N THR A 262 -12.12 -5.44 15.01
CA THR A 262 -10.70 -5.04 14.94
C THR A 262 -9.83 -5.67 16.04
N PRO A 263 -10.16 -5.58 17.35
CA PRO A 263 -9.35 -6.25 18.37
C PRO A 263 -9.35 -7.78 18.20
N LYS A 264 -10.43 -8.39 17.74
CA LYS A 264 -10.50 -9.83 17.45
C LYS A 264 -9.59 -10.22 16.29
N MET A 265 -9.53 -9.38 15.26
CA MET A 265 -8.60 -9.57 14.13
C MET A 265 -7.15 -9.55 14.62
N LEU A 266 -6.79 -8.54 15.42
CA LEU A 266 -5.43 -8.43 15.98
C LEU A 266 -5.08 -9.65 16.85
N GLU A 267 -6.00 -10.13 17.70
CA GLU A 267 -5.79 -11.32 18.54
C GLU A 267 -5.47 -12.56 17.70
N ALA A 268 -6.23 -12.80 16.64
CA ALA A 268 -6.00 -13.93 15.74
C ALA A 268 -4.69 -13.80 14.97
N PHE A 269 -4.38 -12.61 14.48
CA PHE A 269 -3.21 -12.38 13.64
C PHE A 269 -1.91 -12.35 14.43
N GLU A 270 -1.91 -11.75 15.64
CA GLU A 270 -0.75 -11.85 16.53
C GLU A 270 -0.49 -13.31 16.93
N TYR A 271 -1.54 -14.07 17.22
CA TYR A 271 -1.38 -15.50 17.50
C TYR A 271 -0.71 -16.26 16.35
N TRP A 272 -1.12 -16.05 15.10
CA TRP A 272 -0.60 -16.80 13.96
C TRP A 272 0.69 -16.26 13.39
N MET A 273 0.84 -14.94 13.31
CA MET A 273 1.89 -14.26 12.54
C MET A 273 2.88 -13.50 13.41
N GLY A 274 2.65 -13.45 14.74
CA GLY A 274 3.44 -12.66 15.67
C GLY A 274 2.94 -11.22 15.81
N PRO A 275 3.59 -10.40 16.67
CA PRO A 275 3.08 -9.12 17.08
C PRO A 275 2.80 -8.18 15.89
N TYR A 276 1.78 -7.33 16.05
CA TYR A 276 1.48 -6.26 15.09
C TYR A 276 2.75 -5.46 14.78
N PRO A 277 3.11 -5.23 13.49
CA PRO A 277 4.43 -4.70 13.15
C PRO A 277 4.65 -3.24 13.54
N PHE A 278 3.58 -2.42 13.62
CA PHE A 278 3.64 -0.97 13.68
C PHE A 278 3.10 -0.38 14.98
N TYR A 279 3.40 -0.99 16.13
CA TYR A 279 2.93 -0.50 17.45
C TYR A 279 3.22 0.97 17.71
N GLN A 280 4.36 1.48 17.23
CA GLN A 280 4.73 2.89 17.43
C GLN A 280 3.91 3.85 16.57
N ASP A 281 3.28 3.36 15.50
CA ASP A 281 2.48 4.18 14.57
C ASP A 281 0.97 4.08 14.85
N GLY A 282 0.55 3.16 15.75
CA GLY A 282 -0.86 2.90 16.05
C GLY A 282 -1.56 2.14 14.92
N PHE A 283 -2.86 1.89 15.08
CA PHE A 283 -3.69 1.27 14.06
C PHE A 283 -4.95 2.13 13.84
N LYS A 284 -5.29 2.39 12.60
CA LYS A 284 -6.51 3.12 12.23
C LYS A 284 -7.35 2.35 11.22
N LEU A 285 -8.68 2.47 11.36
CA LEU A 285 -9.60 2.29 10.24
C LEU A 285 -10.16 3.66 9.85
N VAL A 286 -10.11 3.97 8.57
CA VAL A 286 -10.58 5.24 8.01
C VAL A 286 -11.64 4.96 6.97
N GLU A 287 -12.86 5.43 7.21
CA GLU A 287 -13.95 5.29 6.25
C GLU A 287 -13.63 6.08 4.98
N VAL A 288 -13.85 5.43 3.81
CA VAL A 288 -13.56 6.00 2.49
C VAL A 288 -14.69 5.68 1.49
N PRO A 289 -14.82 6.45 0.38
CA PRO A 289 -15.85 6.24 -0.61
C PRO A 289 -15.58 5.08 -1.59
N TYR A 290 -14.71 4.15 -1.24
CA TYR A 290 -14.44 2.92 -2.01
C TYR A 290 -14.31 1.72 -1.06
N LEU A 291 -14.08 0.51 -1.60
CA LEU A 291 -14.18 -0.72 -0.81
C LEU A 291 -13.22 -0.81 0.38
N GLY A 292 -11.95 -0.55 0.15
CA GLY A 292 -10.87 -0.62 1.14
C GLY A 292 -9.51 -0.64 0.46
N MET A 293 -8.45 -0.43 1.26
CA MET A 293 -7.04 -0.46 0.84
C MET A 293 -6.14 -0.58 2.06
N GLU A 294 -5.03 -1.28 1.90
CA GLU A 294 -4.06 -1.62 2.94
C GLU A 294 -3.07 -0.51 3.31
N HIS A 295 -3.48 0.76 3.34
CA HIS A 295 -2.58 1.84 3.72
C HIS A 295 -2.02 1.64 5.14
N GLN A 296 -0.70 1.47 5.28
CA GLN A 296 -0.01 1.14 6.53
C GLN A 296 -0.46 2.00 7.70
N SER A 297 -0.88 1.40 8.80
CA SER A 297 -1.37 2.05 10.03
C SER A 297 -2.58 2.99 9.84
N ALA A 298 -3.14 3.04 8.64
CA ALA A 298 -4.32 3.84 8.25
C ALA A 298 -5.16 3.09 7.22
N VAL A 299 -5.48 1.84 7.53
CA VAL A 299 -6.28 0.93 6.69
C VAL A 299 -7.61 1.60 6.35
N THR A 300 -7.92 1.68 5.06
CA THR A 300 -9.16 2.31 4.61
C THR A 300 -10.30 1.33 4.49
N TYR A 301 -11.51 1.79 4.78
CA TYR A 301 -12.70 0.96 4.94
C TYR A 301 -13.92 1.55 4.23
N GLY A 302 -14.57 0.77 3.38
CA GLY A 302 -15.82 1.14 2.69
C GLY A 302 -16.71 -0.07 2.37
N ASN A 303 -16.75 -1.06 3.27
CA ASN A 303 -17.54 -2.29 3.12
C ASN A 303 -19.02 -2.12 3.51
N GLY A 304 -19.46 -0.88 3.77
CA GLY A 304 -20.88 -0.61 4.13
C GLY A 304 -21.27 -1.11 5.53
N PHE A 305 -20.30 -1.39 6.40
CA PHE A 305 -20.51 -1.92 7.76
C PHE A 305 -21.27 -3.26 7.77
N GLU A 306 -20.98 -4.10 6.79
CA GLU A 306 -21.58 -5.43 6.62
C GLU A 306 -20.53 -6.53 6.71
N ASN A 307 -20.91 -7.71 7.19
CA ASN A 307 -20.07 -8.89 7.12
C ASN A 307 -20.03 -9.45 5.68
N GLY A 308 -18.96 -10.20 5.37
CA GLY A 308 -18.66 -10.65 4.04
C GLY A 308 -18.09 -9.54 3.16
N TYR A 309 -17.91 -9.82 1.89
CA TYR A 309 -17.51 -8.87 0.86
C TYR A 309 -18.75 -8.14 0.34
N ARG A 310 -19.09 -6.99 0.92
CA ARG A 310 -20.37 -6.30 0.66
C ARG A 310 -21.55 -7.27 0.77
N GLY A 311 -21.67 -7.95 1.91
CA GLY A 311 -22.75 -8.92 2.15
C GLY A 311 -22.61 -10.25 1.40
N THR A 312 -21.52 -10.48 0.67
CA THR A 312 -21.30 -11.70 -0.14
C THR A 312 -20.26 -12.62 0.48
N ASP A 313 -20.55 -13.91 0.56
CA ASP A 313 -19.59 -14.94 0.91
C ASP A 313 -18.74 -15.37 -0.30
N LEU A 314 -17.48 -15.00 -0.31
CA LEU A 314 -16.56 -15.33 -1.39
C LEU A 314 -16.25 -16.84 -1.46
N SER A 315 -16.32 -17.54 -0.32
CA SER A 315 -16.09 -18.98 -0.25
C SER A 315 -17.30 -19.81 -0.65
N GLY A 316 -18.52 -19.28 -0.41
CA GLY A 316 -19.78 -19.99 -0.63
C GLY A 316 -20.04 -21.11 0.38
N THR A 317 -19.37 -21.06 1.55
CA THR A 317 -19.51 -22.05 2.64
C THR A 317 -20.39 -21.55 3.78
N GLY A 318 -20.72 -20.26 3.78
CA GLY A 318 -21.38 -19.57 4.86
C GLY A 318 -20.42 -18.90 5.85
N HIS A 319 -19.19 -19.38 5.95
CA HIS A 319 -18.18 -18.83 6.88
C HIS A 319 -17.83 -17.38 6.54
N GLY A 320 -17.77 -17.01 5.26
CA GLY A 320 -17.45 -15.66 4.82
C GLY A 320 -18.45 -14.59 5.26
N LEU A 321 -19.64 -14.95 5.74
CA LEU A 321 -20.62 -14.01 6.29
C LEU A 321 -20.50 -13.82 7.80
N THR A 322 -19.56 -14.47 8.46
CA THR A 322 -19.37 -14.37 9.91
C THR A 322 -18.40 -13.28 10.35
N PHE A 323 -17.71 -12.66 9.40
CA PHE A 323 -16.76 -11.58 9.63
C PHE A 323 -16.83 -10.51 8.53
N ASP A 324 -16.37 -9.30 8.83
CA ASP A 324 -16.19 -8.23 7.85
C ASP A 324 -14.93 -8.49 7.01
N PHE A 325 -15.13 -8.77 5.72
CA PHE A 325 -14.04 -9.13 4.82
C PHE A 325 -12.96 -8.04 4.76
N ILE A 326 -13.34 -6.77 4.66
CA ILE A 326 -12.38 -5.66 4.51
C ILE A 326 -11.57 -5.45 5.79
N ILE A 327 -12.17 -5.52 6.98
CA ILE A 327 -11.43 -5.41 8.24
C ILE A 327 -10.36 -6.51 8.31
N ILE A 328 -10.71 -7.75 7.95
CA ILE A 328 -9.80 -8.89 8.08
C ILE A 328 -8.75 -8.89 6.97
N HIS A 329 -9.15 -8.68 5.73
CA HIS A 329 -8.24 -8.72 4.57
C HIS A 329 -7.25 -7.55 4.61
N GLU A 330 -7.74 -6.31 4.62
CA GLU A 330 -6.86 -5.14 4.55
C GLU A 330 -5.92 -5.01 5.75
N ALA A 331 -6.39 -5.40 6.96
CA ALA A 331 -5.51 -5.43 8.12
C ALA A 331 -4.50 -6.58 8.09
N GLY A 332 -4.76 -7.68 7.38
CA GLY A 332 -3.80 -8.75 7.14
C GLY A 332 -2.57 -8.27 6.39
N HIS A 333 -2.74 -7.29 5.54
CA HIS A 333 -1.67 -6.65 4.80
C HIS A 333 -0.68 -5.88 5.69
N GLU A 334 -1.01 -5.55 6.93
CA GLU A 334 -0.04 -4.96 7.86
C GLU A 334 1.17 -5.90 8.07
N TRP A 335 0.95 -7.23 8.06
CA TRP A 335 2.03 -8.22 8.10
C TRP A 335 2.61 -8.53 6.72
N PHE A 336 1.74 -8.73 5.69
CA PHE A 336 2.15 -9.13 4.34
C PHE A 336 1.71 -8.10 3.28
N ALA A 337 2.47 -7.16 3.05
CA ALA A 337 2.56 -6.03 2.13
C ALA A 337 3.29 -4.86 2.79
N ASN A 338 2.83 -4.42 3.98
CA ASN A 338 3.39 -3.26 4.68
C ASN A 338 4.68 -3.62 5.44
N SER A 339 4.68 -4.72 6.22
CA SER A 339 5.88 -5.19 6.93
C SER A 339 6.79 -6.06 6.05
N ILE A 340 6.20 -6.96 5.28
CA ILE A 340 6.90 -7.82 4.31
C ILE A 340 6.46 -7.40 2.92
N THR A 341 7.15 -6.46 2.33
CA THR A 341 6.84 -5.90 1.01
C THR A 341 7.54 -6.69 -0.09
N ALA A 342 6.84 -6.98 -1.18
CA ALA A 342 7.44 -7.55 -2.38
C ALA A 342 8.39 -6.53 -3.03
N ASP A 343 9.64 -6.92 -3.24
CA ASP A 343 10.67 -6.11 -3.90
C ASP A 343 10.31 -5.69 -5.31
N ASP A 344 9.51 -6.51 -5.96
CA ASP A 344 9.14 -6.41 -7.35
C ASP A 344 7.69 -6.86 -7.50
N LYS A 345 6.91 -6.19 -8.32
CA LYS A 345 5.51 -6.57 -8.59
C LYS A 345 5.34 -7.99 -9.12
N ALA A 346 6.38 -8.59 -9.68
CA ALA A 346 6.37 -10.00 -10.05
C ALA A 346 6.00 -10.92 -8.88
N ASP A 347 6.26 -10.50 -7.64
CA ASP A 347 6.05 -11.29 -6.43
C ASP A 347 4.83 -10.85 -5.59
N LEU A 348 3.91 -10.05 -6.15
CA LEU A 348 2.70 -9.58 -5.45
C LEU A 348 1.85 -10.71 -4.84
N TRP A 349 1.97 -11.94 -5.35
CA TRP A 349 1.29 -13.09 -4.76
C TRP A 349 1.68 -13.34 -3.29
N ILE A 350 2.86 -12.87 -2.85
CA ILE A 350 3.30 -12.94 -1.45
C ILE A 350 2.41 -12.02 -0.60
N GLN A 351 2.15 -10.81 -1.05
CA GLN A 351 1.27 -9.88 -0.36
C GLN A 351 -0.15 -10.42 -0.33
N GLU A 352 -0.74 -10.67 -1.48
CA GLU A 352 -2.14 -11.04 -1.62
C GLU A 352 -2.45 -12.48 -1.17
N GLY A 353 -1.56 -13.41 -1.46
CA GLY A 353 -1.77 -14.82 -1.13
C GLY A 353 -1.69 -15.11 0.37
N PHE A 354 -0.73 -14.49 1.08
CA PHE A 354 -0.65 -14.61 2.53
C PHE A 354 -1.81 -13.88 3.22
N THR A 355 -2.19 -12.72 2.71
CA THR A 355 -3.32 -11.96 3.25
C THR A 355 -4.65 -12.67 3.01
N ALA A 356 -4.92 -13.20 1.81
CA ALA A 356 -6.09 -14.03 1.57
C ALA A 356 -6.09 -15.32 2.42
N TYR A 357 -4.92 -15.84 2.81
CA TYR A 357 -4.82 -16.96 3.73
C TYR A 357 -5.09 -16.55 5.18
N SER A 358 -4.81 -15.30 5.57
CA SER A 358 -5.09 -14.80 6.91
C SER A 358 -6.59 -14.81 7.25
N GLU A 359 -7.47 -14.68 6.26
CA GLU A 359 -8.92 -14.84 6.42
C GLU A 359 -9.27 -16.25 6.97
N SER A 360 -8.60 -17.27 6.44
CA SER A 360 -8.72 -18.67 6.93
C SER A 360 -8.17 -18.83 8.35
N LEU A 361 -7.05 -18.17 8.66
CA LEU A 361 -6.43 -18.21 10.00
C LEU A 361 -7.30 -17.50 11.05
N TYR A 362 -7.99 -16.42 10.67
CA TYR A 362 -8.97 -15.73 11.52
C TYR A 362 -10.13 -16.67 11.89
N LEU A 363 -10.68 -17.37 10.91
CA LEU A 363 -11.75 -18.36 11.14
C LEU A 363 -11.29 -19.53 11.97
N ASP A 364 -10.08 -20.04 11.73
CA ASP A 364 -9.47 -21.10 12.52
C ASP A 364 -9.39 -20.73 13.99
N TYR A 365 -8.89 -19.52 14.27
CA TYR A 365 -8.71 -19.03 15.64
C TYR A 365 -10.03 -18.82 16.37
N HIS A 366 -11.01 -18.17 15.74
CA HIS A 366 -12.27 -17.77 16.39
C HIS A 366 -13.39 -18.80 16.31
N GLN A 367 -13.31 -19.75 15.38
CA GLN A 367 -14.33 -20.78 15.22
C GLN A 367 -13.74 -22.19 15.34
N SER A 368 -13.03 -22.64 14.30
CA SER A 368 -12.36 -23.94 14.30
C SER A 368 -11.43 -24.06 13.10
N LYS A 369 -10.44 -24.96 13.21
CA LYS A 369 -9.58 -25.36 12.08
C LYS A 369 -10.40 -25.78 10.87
N GLN A 370 -11.49 -26.50 11.10
CA GLN A 370 -12.38 -26.97 10.05
C GLN A 370 -13.04 -25.78 9.30
N SER A 371 -13.52 -24.76 10.00
CA SER A 371 -14.12 -23.57 9.40
C SER A 371 -13.12 -22.82 8.50
N GLY A 372 -11.87 -22.65 8.97
CA GLY A 372 -10.80 -22.06 8.18
C GLY A 372 -10.47 -22.85 6.92
N VAL A 373 -10.35 -24.18 7.05
CA VAL A 373 -10.08 -25.07 5.91
C VAL A 373 -11.24 -25.07 4.90
N GLU A 374 -12.47 -25.13 5.37
CA GLU A 374 -13.66 -25.07 4.48
C GLU A 374 -13.71 -23.76 3.70
N TYR A 375 -13.42 -22.64 4.37
CA TYR A 375 -13.39 -21.32 3.75
C TYR A 375 -12.34 -21.26 2.62
N VAL A 376 -11.08 -21.57 2.90
CA VAL A 376 -10.02 -21.49 1.90
C VAL A 376 -10.24 -22.47 0.74
N ILE A 377 -10.76 -23.68 1.00
CA ILE A 377 -11.12 -24.63 -0.06
C ILE A 377 -12.29 -24.09 -0.87
N GLY A 378 -13.28 -23.47 -0.24
CA GLY A 378 -14.42 -22.84 -0.92
C GLY A 378 -14.02 -21.77 -1.95
N THR A 379 -12.90 -21.07 -1.70
CA THR A 379 -12.39 -20.06 -2.64
C THR A 379 -11.75 -20.64 -3.91
N ARG A 380 -11.47 -21.95 -3.98
CA ARG A 380 -10.87 -22.63 -5.16
C ARG A 380 -11.66 -22.41 -6.45
N LYS A 381 -12.98 -22.23 -6.35
CA LYS A 381 -13.85 -21.95 -7.51
C LYS A 381 -13.51 -20.63 -8.21
N ARG A 382 -12.74 -19.75 -7.57
CA ARG A 382 -12.30 -18.46 -8.11
C ARG A 382 -10.94 -18.53 -8.81
N ILE A 383 -10.21 -19.64 -8.69
CA ILE A 383 -8.91 -19.85 -9.34
C ILE A 383 -9.14 -20.06 -10.84
N GLN A 384 -8.51 -19.25 -11.66
CA GLN A 384 -8.70 -19.24 -13.11
C GLN A 384 -7.59 -19.99 -13.87
N ASN A 385 -6.37 -20.02 -13.36
CA ASN A 385 -5.18 -20.62 -14.00
C ASN A 385 -4.92 -20.13 -15.45
N LYS A 386 -5.26 -18.85 -15.72
CA LYS A 386 -5.06 -18.25 -17.05
C LYS A 386 -3.66 -17.72 -17.27
N GLN A 387 -3.02 -17.27 -16.17
CA GLN A 387 -1.70 -16.64 -16.19
C GLN A 387 -0.87 -17.15 -15.00
N PRO A 388 0.47 -17.14 -15.07
CA PRO A 388 1.33 -17.38 -13.92
C PRO A 388 1.06 -16.36 -12.82
N MET A 389 1.14 -16.76 -11.54
CA MET A 389 1.06 -15.82 -10.40
C MET A 389 2.31 -14.94 -10.29
N VAL A 390 3.47 -15.46 -10.68
CA VAL A 390 4.73 -14.70 -10.73
C VAL A 390 4.80 -14.01 -12.08
N GLY A 391 4.86 -12.70 -12.08
CA GLY A 391 4.88 -11.87 -13.27
C GLY A 391 6.27 -11.62 -13.87
N PRO A 392 6.35 -10.76 -14.89
CA PRO A 392 7.62 -10.26 -15.40
C PRO A 392 8.27 -9.35 -14.35
N ARG A 393 9.60 -9.41 -14.24
CA ARG A 393 10.35 -8.56 -13.32
C ARG A 393 10.67 -7.20 -13.94
N GLU A 394 10.89 -6.23 -13.05
CA GLU A 394 11.22 -4.84 -13.41
C GLU A 394 10.19 -4.17 -14.33
N VAL A 395 8.93 -4.53 -14.15
CA VAL A 395 7.80 -4.01 -14.90
C VAL A 395 6.61 -3.81 -13.98
N ASN A 396 5.94 -2.67 -14.07
CA ASN A 396 4.64 -2.45 -13.47
C ASN A 396 3.58 -3.14 -14.33
N TYR A 397 3.03 -4.25 -13.87
CA TYR A 397 2.04 -5.03 -14.61
C TYR A 397 0.82 -5.33 -13.74
N ASP A 398 -0.29 -5.59 -14.38
CA ASP A 398 -1.52 -6.01 -13.71
C ASP A 398 -1.44 -7.49 -13.36
N ALA A 399 -1.32 -7.78 -12.07
CA ALA A 399 -1.25 -9.14 -11.57
C ALA A 399 -2.59 -9.87 -11.74
N PRO A 400 -2.57 -11.18 -12.06
CA PRO A 400 -3.82 -11.95 -12.20
C PRO A 400 -4.49 -12.18 -10.84
N GLY A 401 -5.82 -12.27 -10.80
CA GLY A 401 -6.57 -12.57 -9.58
C GLY A 401 -6.23 -13.88 -8.87
N ASP A 402 -5.49 -14.77 -9.54
CA ASP A 402 -4.98 -16.03 -8.94
C ASP A 402 -3.95 -15.77 -7.83
N ILE A 403 -3.34 -14.58 -7.75
CA ILE A 403 -2.41 -14.23 -6.65
C ILE A 403 -3.08 -14.32 -5.28
N TYR A 404 -4.39 -14.07 -5.18
CA TYR A 404 -5.20 -14.19 -3.96
C TYR A 404 -5.50 -15.65 -3.61
N TYR A 405 -6.47 -16.23 -4.26
CA TYR A 405 -7.05 -17.54 -3.87
C TYR A 405 -6.16 -18.72 -4.16
N LYS A 406 -5.41 -18.70 -5.26
CA LYS A 406 -4.44 -19.74 -5.54
C LYS A 406 -3.27 -19.67 -4.58
N GLY A 407 -2.79 -18.45 -4.26
CA GLY A 407 -1.78 -18.20 -3.23
C GLY A 407 -2.22 -18.75 -1.86
N ALA A 408 -3.40 -18.37 -1.38
CA ALA A 408 -3.96 -18.87 -0.12
C ALA A 408 -4.11 -20.39 -0.09
N ASN A 409 -4.57 -21.00 -1.18
CA ASN A 409 -4.71 -22.45 -1.26
C ASN A 409 -3.36 -23.19 -1.29
N ILE A 410 -2.30 -22.59 -1.86
CA ILE A 410 -0.93 -23.14 -1.78
C ILE A 410 -0.47 -23.15 -0.32
N LEU A 411 -0.66 -22.05 0.41
CA LEU A 411 -0.30 -21.97 1.83
C LEU A 411 -1.06 -22.98 2.69
N ASN A 412 -2.36 -23.17 2.44
CA ASN A 412 -3.14 -24.19 3.12
C ASN A 412 -2.64 -25.63 2.81
N MET A 413 -2.21 -25.89 1.57
CA MET A 413 -1.59 -27.17 1.21
C MET A 413 -0.25 -27.36 1.92
N LEU A 414 0.59 -26.35 2.00
CA LEU A 414 1.86 -26.40 2.73
C LEU A 414 1.64 -26.68 4.22
N ARG A 415 0.65 -26.01 4.86
CA ARG A 415 0.26 -26.31 6.25
C ARG A 415 -0.17 -27.78 6.42
N THR A 416 -0.92 -28.32 5.47
CA THR A 416 -1.33 -29.72 5.48
C THR A 416 -0.15 -30.68 5.36
N ILE A 417 0.90 -30.32 4.59
CA ILE A 417 2.13 -31.11 4.45
C ILE A 417 2.96 -31.06 5.73
N VAL A 418 3.05 -29.88 6.39
CA VAL A 418 3.74 -29.73 7.67
C VAL A 418 3.04 -30.55 8.77
N ASP A 419 1.73 -30.64 8.74
CA ASP A 419 0.85 -31.40 9.67
C ASP A 419 1.15 -31.15 11.18
N ASP A 420 1.63 -29.96 11.50
CA ASP A 420 1.93 -29.49 12.84
C ASP A 420 1.65 -27.99 12.92
N ASP A 421 0.55 -27.62 13.59
CA ASP A 421 0.12 -26.22 13.70
C ASP A 421 1.08 -25.37 14.56
N THR A 422 1.79 -25.97 15.51
CA THR A 422 2.82 -25.26 16.29
C THR A 422 4.01 -24.89 15.41
N GLN A 423 4.44 -25.82 14.58
CA GLN A 423 5.49 -25.58 13.58
C GLN A 423 5.05 -24.56 12.53
N TRP A 424 3.82 -24.69 12.03
CA TRP A 424 3.26 -23.76 11.05
C TRP A 424 3.19 -22.32 11.58
N ARG A 425 2.68 -22.14 12.80
CA ARG A 425 2.67 -20.86 13.52
C ARG A 425 4.08 -20.30 13.66
N SER A 426 5.03 -21.12 14.09
CA SER A 426 6.44 -20.71 14.25
C SER A 426 7.05 -20.24 12.93
N LEU A 427 6.73 -20.90 11.80
CA LEU A 427 7.18 -20.48 10.47
C LEU A 427 6.60 -19.12 10.08
N LEU A 428 5.30 -18.89 10.26
CA LEU A 428 4.66 -17.61 9.93
C LEU A 428 5.22 -16.46 10.79
N SER A 429 5.35 -16.68 12.09
CA SER A 429 5.92 -15.68 13.01
C SER A 429 7.40 -15.40 12.72
N MET A 430 8.17 -16.43 12.33
CA MET A 430 9.57 -16.25 11.91
C MET A 430 9.68 -15.45 10.62
N LEU A 431 8.81 -15.68 9.65
CA LEU A 431 8.76 -14.88 8.42
C LEU A 431 8.48 -13.42 8.74
N SER A 432 7.46 -13.14 9.53
CA SER A 432 7.12 -11.79 9.95
C SER A 432 8.24 -11.08 10.71
N SER A 433 8.94 -11.79 11.61
CA SER A 433 10.00 -11.19 12.43
C SER A 433 11.34 -11.04 11.71
N ASN A 434 11.71 -11.98 10.81
CA ASN A 434 13.03 -12.02 10.18
C ASN A 434 13.09 -11.31 8.81
N LEU A 435 11.96 -11.27 8.09
CA LEU A 435 11.89 -10.62 6.78
C LEU A 435 11.43 -9.16 6.87
N ASN A 436 11.15 -8.67 8.08
CA ASN A 436 10.83 -7.27 8.28
C ASN A 436 12.03 -6.41 7.82
N ARG A 437 11.88 -5.71 6.71
CA ARG A 437 12.92 -4.87 6.09
C ARG A 437 13.42 -3.76 6.99
N SER A 438 12.60 -3.30 7.95
CA SER A 438 12.98 -2.28 8.90
C SER A 438 14.20 -2.63 9.76
N ARG A 439 14.50 -3.93 9.90
CA ARG A 439 15.64 -4.43 10.70
C ARG A 439 16.90 -4.70 9.90
N LEU A 440 16.86 -4.57 8.55
CA LEU A 440 18.01 -4.84 7.71
C LEU A 440 18.71 -3.52 7.37
N PRO A 441 20.07 -3.42 7.61
CA PRO A 441 20.85 -2.28 7.15
C PRO A 441 20.70 -2.08 5.62
N ALA A 442 20.73 -0.85 5.14
CA ALA A 442 20.57 -0.48 3.72
C ALA A 442 21.47 -1.31 2.77
N ARG A 443 22.70 -1.56 3.17
CA ARG A 443 23.66 -2.41 2.44
C ARG A 443 23.24 -3.87 2.25
N TRP A 444 22.28 -4.36 3.05
CA TRP A 444 21.73 -5.71 2.92
C TRP A 444 20.46 -5.73 2.07
N LYS A 445 19.69 -4.63 2.05
CA LYS A 445 18.49 -4.50 1.23
C LYS A 445 18.80 -4.61 -0.26
N THR A 446 19.93 -4.05 -0.71
CA THR A 446 20.40 -4.14 -2.10
C THR A 446 20.89 -5.53 -2.51
N ASN A 447 21.26 -6.37 -1.55
CA ASN A 447 21.77 -7.73 -1.81
C ASN A 447 20.71 -8.83 -1.72
N LEU A 448 19.54 -8.55 -1.12
CA LEU A 448 18.45 -9.53 -1.02
C LEU A 448 17.73 -9.79 -2.36
N GLY A 449 17.90 -8.93 -3.34
CA GLY A 449 17.45 -9.15 -4.72
C GLY A 449 18.00 -10.44 -5.37
N ASN A 450 19.04 -11.06 -4.77
CA ASN A 450 19.61 -12.34 -5.17
C ASN A 450 19.29 -13.49 -4.19
N CYS A 451 18.57 -13.23 -3.09
CA CYS A 451 18.20 -14.26 -2.14
C CYS A 451 16.90 -14.93 -2.59
N THR A 452 17.02 -15.92 -3.44
CA THR A 452 15.96 -16.82 -3.86
C THR A 452 15.56 -17.68 -2.67
N VAL A 453 14.68 -17.20 -1.81
CA VAL A 453 14.17 -17.95 -0.63
C VAL A 453 13.24 -19.12 -1.06
N LEU A 454 12.94 -19.27 -2.34
CA LEU A 454 12.15 -20.38 -2.88
C LEU A 454 12.83 -20.99 -4.10
N LYS A 455 14.07 -21.46 -3.94
CA LYS A 455 14.66 -22.44 -4.83
C LYS A 455 14.70 -23.79 -4.12
N TYR A 456 13.53 -24.40 -3.90
CA TYR A 456 13.38 -25.85 -3.73
C TYR A 456 11.92 -26.22 -4.01
#